data_e500763a5a740071dd7212a690314cb6
#
_entry.id   e500763a5a740071dd7212a690314cb6
#
_cell.length_a   1.000
_cell.length_b   1.000
_cell.length_c   1.000
_cell.angle_alpha   90.00
_cell.angle_beta   90.00
_cell.angle_gamma   90.00
#
_symmetry.space_group_name_H-M   'P 1'
#
loop_
_entity.id
_entity.type
_entity.pdbx_description
1 polymer ?
#
loop_
_entity_poly.entity_id
_entity_poly.type
_entity_poly.pdbx_seq_one_letter_code
_entity_poly.pdbx_strand_id
1 'polypeptide(L)'
;MRTFAVALCALVCLESAAQAELATYYGQEFAGRRTASGEKFNPSAMTAAHRTLPFGTRIRVTNSRNGRSIIVRINDRGPFVKGRAIDLSSGAARAIGMASTGNVRMEVIR
;
A
#
# COMPACT_ATOMS: atom_id res chain seq x y z
N MET A 1 -0.67 24.39 -33.10
CA MET A 1 -1.20 23.08 -33.29
C MET A 1 -0.43 22.03 -32.65
N ARG A 2 0.81 21.92 -32.96
CA ARG A 2 1.62 20.93 -32.37
C ARG A 2 1.65 20.99 -30.89
N THR A 3 1.40 22.15 -30.34
CA THR A 3 1.45 22.32 -28.90
C THR A 3 0.40 21.51 -28.17
N PHE A 4 -0.66 21.16 -28.85
CA PHE A 4 -1.67 20.34 -28.22
C PHE A 4 -1.15 19.00 -27.77
N ALA A 5 -0.47 18.31 -28.65
CA ALA A 5 0.02 16.99 -28.35
C ALA A 5 0.95 17.01 -27.18
N VAL A 6 1.78 18.02 -27.09
CA VAL A 6 2.73 18.15 -26.02
C VAL A 6 2.00 18.28 -24.68
N ALA A 7 1.00 19.12 -24.64
CA ALA A 7 0.25 19.33 -23.42
C ALA A 7 -0.41 18.04 -22.97
N LEU A 8 -0.93 17.29 -23.89
CA LEU A 8 -1.60 16.05 -23.56
C LEU A 8 -0.63 15.05 -22.97
N CYS A 9 0.54 14.95 -23.53
CA CYS A 9 1.54 14.05 -22.99
C CYS A 9 1.92 14.42 -21.56
N ALA A 10 2.03 15.69 -21.30
CA ALA A 10 2.39 16.15 -19.98
C ALA A 10 1.36 15.72 -18.95
N LEU A 11 0.09 15.80 -19.31
CA LEU A 11 -0.97 15.39 -18.40
C LEU A 11 -0.88 13.92 -18.08
N VAL A 12 -0.66 13.11 -19.09
CA VAL A 12 -0.56 11.68 -18.88
C VAL A 12 0.60 11.36 -17.94
N CYS A 13 1.71 12.02 -18.15
CA CYS A 13 2.87 11.80 -17.28
C CYS A 13 2.57 12.15 -15.85
N LEU A 14 1.87 13.25 -15.62
CA LEU A 14 1.54 13.66 -14.27
C LEU A 14 0.64 12.65 -13.59
N GLU A 15 -0.31 12.13 -14.32
CA GLU A 15 -1.22 11.15 -13.74
C GLU A 15 -0.51 9.85 -13.38
N SER A 16 0.41 9.45 -14.22
CA SER A 16 1.09 8.19 -13.96
C SER A 16 2.19 8.32 -12.94
N ALA A 17 2.57 9.53 -12.61
CA ALA A 17 3.60 9.74 -11.61
C ALA A 17 3.02 9.41 -10.25
N ALA A 18 3.13 8.14 -9.87
CA ALA A 18 2.64 7.70 -8.60
C ALA A 18 3.38 8.44 -7.50
N GLN A 19 2.64 9.00 -6.58
CA GLN A 19 3.24 9.71 -5.47
C GLN A 19 3.73 8.70 -4.46
N ALA A 20 4.90 8.98 -3.89
CA ALA A 20 5.42 8.17 -2.81
C ALA A 20 4.54 8.38 -1.59
N GLU A 21 4.13 7.31 -0.97
CA GLU A 21 3.31 7.36 0.23
C GLU A 21 4.00 6.58 1.32
N LEU A 22 3.79 7.02 2.55
CA LEU A 22 4.49 6.43 3.68
C LEU A 22 3.76 5.17 4.14
N ALA A 23 4.49 4.08 4.21
CA ALA A 23 3.98 2.81 4.69
C ALA A 23 4.65 2.44 5.99
N THR A 24 3.89 1.77 6.84
CA THR A 24 4.39 1.16 8.06
C THR A 24 3.95 -0.29 8.06
N TYR A 25 4.26 -1.03 9.11
CA TYR A 25 3.76 -2.38 9.23
C TYR A 25 3.51 -2.71 10.69
N TYR A 26 2.68 -3.72 10.90
CA TYR A 26 2.39 -4.22 12.23
C TYR A 26 2.49 -5.74 12.21
N GLY A 27 2.80 -6.32 13.33
CA GLY A 27 3.23 -7.70 13.34
C GLY A 27 2.72 -8.57 14.46
N GLN A 28 3.62 -9.33 15.01
CA GLN A 28 3.30 -10.47 15.87
C GLN A 28 2.41 -10.16 17.06
N GLU A 29 2.50 -8.96 17.59
CA GLU A 29 1.72 -8.60 18.77
C GLU A 29 0.21 -8.58 18.47
N PHE A 30 -0.17 -8.54 17.20
CA PHE A 30 -1.58 -8.56 16.82
C PHE A 30 -2.02 -9.90 16.25
N ALA A 31 -1.14 -10.89 16.25
CA ALA A 31 -1.46 -12.20 15.67
C ALA A 31 -2.71 -12.80 16.32
N GLY A 32 -3.62 -13.27 15.50
CA GLY A 32 -4.86 -13.90 15.96
C GLY A 32 -5.95 -12.95 16.39
N ARG A 33 -5.69 -11.66 16.45
CA ARG A 33 -6.70 -10.67 16.80
C ARG A 33 -7.61 -10.40 15.60
N ARG A 34 -8.84 -10.01 15.86
CA ARG A 34 -9.76 -9.67 14.79
C ARG A 34 -9.39 -8.33 14.19
N THR A 35 -9.35 -8.29 12.87
CA THR A 35 -9.20 -7.04 12.15
C THR A 35 -10.56 -6.38 11.99
N ALA A 36 -10.59 -5.18 11.44
CA ALA A 36 -11.84 -4.46 11.23
C ALA A 36 -12.78 -5.20 10.29
N SER A 37 -12.25 -6.03 9.38
CA SER A 37 -13.09 -6.84 8.50
C SER A 37 -13.71 -8.05 9.19
N GLY A 38 -13.26 -8.35 10.40
CA GLY A 38 -13.76 -9.51 11.14
C GLY A 38 -12.88 -10.75 11.02
N GLU A 39 -11.93 -10.76 10.10
CA GLU A 39 -11.06 -11.93 10.00
C GLU A 39 -9.90 -11.82 10.99
N LYS A 40 -9.33 -12.95 11.33
CA LYS A 40 -8.20 -12.97 12.25
C LYS A 40 -6.94 -12.50 11.53
N PHE A 41 -6.15 -11.68 12.20
CA PHE A 41 -4.91 -11.20 11.63
C PHE A 41 -3.87 -12.31 11.61
N ASN A 42 -3.28 -12.51 10.44
CA ASN A 42 -2.17 -13.43 10.24
C ASN A 42 -0.98 -12.59 9.76
N PRO A 43 0.06 -12.42 10.60
CA PRO A 43 1.20 -11.58 10.23
C PRO A 43 1.92 -12.03 8.97
N SER A 44 1.82 -13.32 8.63
CA SER A 44 2.50 -13.86 7.43
C SER A 44 1.69 -13.69 6.16
N ALA A 45 0.43 -13.31 6.26
CA ALA A 45 -0.42 -13.16 5.07
C ALA A 45 -0.14 -11.83 4.38
N MET A 46 -0.45 -11.78 3.08
CA MET A 46 -0.27 -10.55 2.30
C MET A 46 -1.50 -9.68 2.46
N THR A 47 -1.58 -8.96 3.57
CA THR A 47 -2.71 -8.10 3.89
C THR A 47 -2.22 -6.74 4.38
N ALA A 48 -3.16 -5.79 4.43
CA ALA A 48 -2.83 -4.45 4.86
C ALA A 48 -4.07 -3.74 5.40
N ALA A 49 -3.82 -2.68 6.16
CA ALA A 49 -4.84 -1.76 6.63
C ALA A 49 -4.82 -0.49 5.79
N HIS A 50 -6.00 0.00 5.46
CA HIS A 50 -6.16 1.26 4.74
C HIS A 50 -7.38 1.96 5.31
N ARG A 51 -7.35 3.30 5.34
CA ARG A 51 -8.41 4.06 6.01
C ARG A 51 -9.76 3.94 5.32
N THR A 52 -9.79 3.87 4.00
CA THR A 52 -11.04 4.02 3.26
C THR A 52 -11.32 2.97 2.20
N LEU A 53 -10.31 2.31 1.65
CA LEU A 53 -10.54 1.35 0.59
C LEU A 53 -11.38 0.18 1.10
N PRO A 54 -12.34 -0.31 0.31
CA PRO A 54 -13.18 -1.42 0.75
C PRO A 54 -12.38 -2.66 1.10
N PHE A 55 -12.87 -3.41 2.08
CA PHE A 55 -12.25 -4.68 2.41
C PHE A 55 -12.28 -5.60 1.19
N GLY A 56 -11.19 -6.31 0.99
CA GLY A 56 -11.04 -7.16 -0.18
C GLY A 56 -10.37 -6.48 -1.36
N THR A 57 -10.21 -5.17 -1.32
CA THR A 57 -9.49 -4.45 -2.37
C THR A 57 -8.05 -4.96 -2.41
N ARG A 58 -7.56 -5.20 -3.62
CA ARG A 58 -6.19 -5.65 -3.82
C ARG A 58 -5.37 -4.51 -4.34
N ILE A 59 -4.20 -4.35 -3.75
CA ILE A 59 -3.31 -3.25 -4.08
C ILE A 59 -1.92 -3.80 -4.34
N ARG A 60 -1.31 -3.35 -5.44
CA ARG A 60 0.12 -3.58 -5.64
C ARG A 60 0.86 -2.51 -4.88
N VAL A 61 1.73 -2.94 -3.99
CA VAL A 61 2.56 -2.04 -3.19
C VAL A 61 4.00 -2.26 -3.62
N THR A 62 4.64 -1.18 -4.04
CA THR A 62 6.02 -1.22 -4.51
C THR A 62 6.89 -0.41 -3.57
N ASN A 63 7.96 -1.03 -3.06
CA ASN A 63 8.94 -0.33 -2.24
C ASN A 63 9.76 0.58 -3.16
N SER A 64 9.63 1.88 -2.96
CA SER A 64 10.29 2.85 -3.84
C SER A 64 11.80 2.75 -3.80
N ARG A 65 12.34 2.20 -2.72
CA ARG A 65 13.77 2.14 -2.52
C ARG A 65 14.45 1.05 -3.33
N ASN A 66 13.76 -0.07 -3.54
CA ASN A 66 14.38 -1.22 -4.22
C ASN A 66 13.56 -1.77 -5.39
N GLY A 67 12.37 -1.23 -5.63
CA GLY A 67 11.54 -1.65 -6.75
C GLY A 67 10.77 -2.95 -6.53
N ARG A 68 10.93 -3.60 -5.38
CA ARG A 68 10.21 -4.84 -5.10
C ARG A 68 8.75 -4.56 -4.82
N SER A 69 7.87 -5.44 -5.28
CA SER A 69 6.45 -5.24 -5.10
C SER A 69 5.74 -6.53 -4.73
N ILE A 70 4.58 -6.36 -4.09
CA ILE A 70 3.69 -7.46 -3.76
C ILE A 70 2.26 -6.97 -3.93
N ILE A 71 1.33 -7.90 -3.92
CA ILE A 71 -0.08 -7.55 -3.90
C ILE A 71 -0.62 -7.91 -2.52
N VAL A 72 -1.29 -6.95 -1.89
CA VAL A 72 -1.91 -7.16 -0.59
C VAL A 72 -3.42 -6.97 -0.70
N ARG A 73 -4.14 -7.56 0.21
CA ARG A 73 -5.58 -7.45 0.31
C ARG A 73 -5.92 -6.61 1.54
N ILE A 74 -6.78 -5.63 1.36
CA ILE A 74 -7.18 -4.75 2.47
C ILE A 74 -8.17 -5.52 3.35
N ASN A 75 -7.85 -5.64 4.62
CA ASN A 75 -8.72 -6.32 5.58
C ASN A 75 -8.84 -5.59 6.92
N ASP A 76 -8.27 -4.39 7.02
CA ASP A 76 -8.29 -3.66 8.27
C ASP A 76 -8.36 -2.16 8.02
N ARG A 77 -8.58 -1.40 9.08
CA ARG A 77 -8.64 0.06 9.01
C ARG A 77 -7.45 0.68 9.72
N GLY A 78 -6.98 1.78 9.19
CA GLY A 78 -5.81 2.52 9.60
C GLY A 78 -4.86 2.65 8.44
N PRO A 79 -3.71 3.22 8.68
CA PRO A 79 -3.23 3.83 9.91
C PRO A 79 -3.90 5.17 10.18
N PHE A 80 -3.99 5.54 11.45
CA PHE A 80 -4.62 6.80 11.83
C PHE A 80 -3.60 7.85 12.25
N VAL A 81 -2.36 7.58 11.96
CA VAL A 81 -1.28 8.53 12.21
C VAL A 81 -1.11 9.38 10.96
N LYS A 82 -1.06 10.69 11.17
CA LYS A 82 -0.96 11.63 10.07
C LYS A 82 0.28 11.33 9.23
N GLY A 83 0.12 11.38 7.91
CA GLY A 83 1.20 11.15 6.97
C GLY A 83 1.43 9.71 6.58
N ARG A 84 0.79 8.76 7.26
CA ARG A 84 0.90 7.34 6.90
C ARG A 84 -0.29 6.94 6.06
N ALA A 85 -0.03 6.22 4.98
CA ALA A 85 -1.07 5.88 4.02
C ALA A 85 -1.53 4.43 4.13
N ILE A 86 -0.64 3.52 4.51
CA ILE A 86 -0.96 2.10 4.54
C ILE A 86 -0.14 1.42 5.64
N ASP A 87 -0.74 0.40 6.25
CA ASP A 87 -0.09 -0.41 7.27
C ASP A 87 -0.04 -1.84 6.74
N LEU A 88 1.14 -2.32 6.43
CA LEU A 88 1.32 -3.65 5.88
C LEU A 88 1.40 -4.69 6.99
N SER A 89 1.03 -5.92 6.69
CA SER A 89 1.41 -7.02 7.58
C SER A 89 2.93 -7.15 7.59
N SER A 90 3.48 -7.73 8.64
CA SER A 90 4.93 -7.88 8.71
C SER A 90 5.44 -8.78 7.58
N GLY A 91 4.65 -9.79 7.17
CA GLY A 91 5.04 -10.64 6.05
C GLY A 91 5.11 -9.87 4.74
N ALA A 92 4.14 -8.98 4.50
CA ALA A 92 4.15 -8.16 3.31
C ALA A 92 5.34 -7.21 3.31
N ALA A 93 5.60 -6.56 4.44
CA ALA A 93 6.73 -5.64 4.56
C ALA A 93 8.05 -6.37 4.30
N ARG A 94 8.18 -7.56 4.86
CA ARG A 94 9.39 -8.35 4.67
C ARG A 94 9.58 -8.74 3.21
N ALA A 95 8.48 -9.06 2.54
CA ALA A 95 8.52 -9.49 1.13
C ALA A 95 9.07 -8.40 0.21
N ILE A 96 8.88 -7.14 0.58
CA ILE A 96 9.41 -6.03 -0.23
C ILE A 96 10.64 -5.39 0.40
N GLY A 97 11.24 -6.07 1.38
CA GLY A 97 12.50 -5.60 1.96
C GLY A 97 12.37 -4.37 2.83
N MET A 98 11.22 -4.17 3.45
CA MET A 98 10.98 -3.01 4.28
C MET A 98 11.22 -3.37 5.73
N ALA A 99 12.25 -2.80 6.33
CA ALA A 99 12.63 -3.11 7.71
C ALA A 99 11.91 -2.22 8.72
N SER A 100 11.42 -1.09 8.28
CA SER A 100 10.70 -0.15 9.12
C SER A 100 9.80 0.69 8.22
N THR A 101 9.45 1.88 8.64
CA THR A 101 8.69 2.82 7.82
C THR A 101 9.42 3.10 6.51
N GLY A 102 8.69 3.15 5.42
CA GLY A 102 9.30 3.42 4.13
C GLY A 102 8.32 4.00 3.13
N ASN A 103 8.87 4.55 2.06
CA ASN A 103 8.05 5.10 0.97
C ASN A 103 7.69 4.01 -0.01
N VAL A 104 6.42 3.98 -0.39
CA VAL A 104 5.90 3.00 -1.34
C VAL A 104 5.04 3.70 -2.37
N ARG A 105 4.84 3.03 -3.49
CA ARG A 105 3.82 3.40 -4.46
C ARG A 105 2.70 2.38 -4.37
N MET A 106 1.47 2.84 -4.48
CA MET A 106 0.30 1.99 -4.37
C MET A 106 -0.53 2.07 -5.63
N GLU A 107 -1.03 0.93 -6.06
CA GLU A 107 -1.83 0.83 -7.27
C GLU A 107 -2.95 -0.18 -7.04
N VAL A 108 -4.21 0.27 -7.18
CA VAL A 108 -5.35 -0.63 -7.02
C VAL A 108 -5.39 -1.59 -8.19
N ILE A 109 -5.53 -2.87 -7.88
CA ILE A 109 -5.62 -3.92 -8.89
C ILE A 109 -7.09 -4.20 -9.16
N ARG A 110 -7.45 -4.18 -10.43
CA ARG A 110 -8.85 -4.41 -10.82
C ARG A 110 -9.08 -5.77 -11.42
#